data_f3ee4639b607d4ce58346689d27ca549
#
_entry.id   f3ee4639b607d4ce58346689d27ca549
#
_cell.length_a   1.000
_cell.length_b   1.000
_cell.length_c   1.000
_cell.angle_alpha   90.00
_cell.angle_beta   90.00
_cell.angle_gamma   90.00
#
_symmetry.space_group_name_H-M   'P 1'
#
loop_
_entity.id
_entity.type
_entity.pdbx_description
1 polymer ?
#
loop_
_entity_poly.entity_id
_entity_poly.type
_entity_poly.pdbx_seq_one_letter_code
_entity_poly.pdbx_strand_id
1 'polypeptide(L)'
;VVTLKLWQEMKRQIENEDVQSIFDLETELFPCLVDMRFLGVRVDVEAAHKLKQELVKEEERYLLSIKKETGIDVQIWAARSIEKIFKKKNLDYPVTAKTGAPSFTKNFLQNHPNSIVQQIAHAREINKSHTTFIDTILKHSHKGRIHAEINQIRSDQGGTVTGRFSYNNPNLQQIPARNKELGPRIRSLFIPEEGCTWGCFDYSQQEPRLVTHYASMDKNSQNITAEGLQDVLEAYLEHDADFHKIVADMANIPRSQAKTINLGLFYGMGKNKLQAELGLDKAEAEELFQKYHGRVPFVKQLTYSVMERAQDSGRIRTLLGRRCRFNLWEPRQFGVHKALPKEEAEREHGPGMIKRAYTYKALNKLIQGSAADMTKKAMVDLYKEGIVPHIQVHDELDISVNGNADKIKEIMETAVTLEIPNKVDYESGPNWGSIK
;
A
#
# COMPACT_ATOMS: atom_id res chain seq x y z
N VAL A 1 -7.50 -0.17 -40.33
CA VAL A 1 -6.29 -0.79 -40.92
C VAL A 1 -5.11 -0.68 -39.98
N VAL A 2 -4.74 0.50 -39.47
CA VAL A 2 -3.57 0.69 -38.57
C VAL A 2 -3.77 -0.08 -37.25
N THR A 3 -4.92 0.07 -36.62
CA THR A 3 -5.26 -0.61 -35.34
C THR A 3 -5.17 -2.13 -35.49
N LEU A 4 -5.66 -2.71 -36.58
CA LEU A 4 -5.58 -4.14 -36.83
C LEU A 4 -4.13 -4.62 -37.00
N LYS A 5 -3.30 -3.88 -37.74
CA LYS A 5 -1.88 -4.20 -37.89
C LYS A 5 -1.12 -4.12 -36.58
N LEU A 6 -1.41 -3.09 -35.75
CA LEU A 6 -0.84 -2.94 -34.43
C LEU A 6 -1.26 -4.11 -33.56
N TRP A 7 -2.53 -4.50 -33.57
CA TRP A 7 -3.02 -5.65 -32.81
C TRP A 7 -2.30 -6.95 -33.20
N GLN A 8 -2.10 -7.21 -34.48
CA GLN A 8 -1.39 -8.38 -34.98
C GLN A 8 0.06 -8.44 -34.45
N GLU A 9 0.72 -7.28 -34.40
CA GLU A 9 2.07 -7.19 -33.82
C GLU A 9 2.07 -7.38 -32.32
N MET A 10 1.16 -6.74 -31.60
CA MET A 10 1.02 -6.89 -30.15
C MET A 10 0.70 -8.33 -29.76
N LYS A 11 -0.14 -9.02 -30.53
CA LYS A 11 -0.47 -10.43 -30.28
C LYS A 11 0.80 -11.32 -30.35
N ARG A 12 1.64 -11.12 -31.37
CA ARG A 12 2.92 -11.81 -31.46
C ARG A 12 3.83 -11.51 -30.24
N GLN A 13 3.85 -10.28 -29.79
CA GLN A 13 4.63 -9.89 -28.61
C GLN A 13 4.08 -10.55 -27.33
N ILE A 14 2.76 -10.63 -27.15
CA ILE A 14 2.11 -11.33 -26.03
C ILE A 14 2.55 -12.80 -26.00
N GLU A 15 2.53 -13.47 -27.16
CA GLU A 15 2.95 -14.87 -27.31
C GLU A 15 4.46 -15.03 -27.05
N ASN A 16 5.31 -14.24 -27.67
CA ASN A 16 6.78 -14.28 -27.51
C ASN A 16 7.22 -13.99 -26.08
N GLU A 17 6.50 -13.13 -25.39
CA GLU A 17 6.79 -12.78 -24.01
C GLU A 17 6.11 -13.72 -23.01
N ASP A 18 5.28 -14.66 -23.49
CA ASP A 18 4.52 -15.59 -22.66
C ASP A 18 3.79 -14.86 -21.53
N VAL A 19 2.93 -13.90 -21.90
CA VAL A 19 2.10 -13.10 -20.99
C VAL A 19 0.60 -13.18 -21.32
N GLN A 20 0.20 -14.24 -22.03
CA GLN A 20 -1.19 -14.44 -22.45
C GLN A 20 -2.13 -14.49 -21.24
N SER A 21 -1.76 -15.23 -20.18
CA SER A 21 -2.58 -15.35 -18.97
C SER A 21 -2.88 -14.01 -18.30
N ILE A 22 -1.90 -13.11 -18.29
CA ILE A 22 -2.10 -11.76 -17.74
C ILE A 22 -2.90 -10.87 -18.69
N PHE A 23 -2.69 -11.01 -20.01
CA PHE A 23 -3.49 -10.30 -20.98
C PHE A 23 -4.98 -10.70 -20.88
N ASP A 24 -5.26 -11.98 -20.72
CA ASP A 24 -6.63 -12.49 -20.55
C ASP A 24 -7.23 -11.98 -19.23
N LEU A 25 -6.52 -12.06 -18.12
CA LEU A 25 -6.96 -11.54 -16.83
C LEU A 25 -7.31 -10.04 -16.90
N GLU A 26 -6.43 -9.22 -17.49
CA GLU A 26 -6.66 -7.78 -17.59
C GLU A 26 -7.81 -7.45 -18.54
N THR A 27 -8.00 -8.24 -19.59
CA THR A 27 -9.12 -8.10 -20.53
C THR A 27 -10.45 -8.50 -19.92
N GLU A 28 -10.50 -9.63 -19.19
CA GLU A 28 -11.69 -10.09 -18.47
C GLU A 28 -12.09 -9.13 -17.33
N LEU A 29 -11.12 -8.49 -16.71
CA LEU A 29 -11.37 -7.52 -15.65
C LEU A 29 -11.95 -6.19 -16.15
N PHE A 30 -11.63 -5.79 -17.37
CA PHE A 30 -12.00 -4.48 -17.90
C PHE A 30 -13.51 -4.17 -17.81
N PRO A 31 -14.45 -5.06 -18.17
CA PRO A 31 -15.88 -4.82 -17.99
C PRO A 31 -16.28 -4.53 -16.54
N CYS A 32 -15.70 -5.26 -15.58
CA CYS A 32 -15.94 -5.01 -14.15
C CYS A 32 -15.56 -3.57 -13.75
N LEU A 33 -14.41 -3.08 -14.21
CA LEU A 33 -13.96 -1.73 -13.91
C LEU A 33 -14.82 -0.65 -14.58
N VAL A 34 -15.35 -0.94 -15.78
CA VAL A 34 -16.32 -0.07 -16.46
C VAL A 34 -17.59 0.04 -15.63
N ASP A 35 -18.12 -1.09 -15.16
CA ASP A 35 -19.35 -1.13 -14.36
C ASP A 35 -19.14 -0.50 -12.98
N MET A 36 -18.00 -0.74 -12.32
CA MET A 36 -17.63 -0.04 -11.08
C MET A 36 -17.67 1.49 -11.27
N ARG A 37 -17.07 1.98 -12.36
CA ARG A 37 -17.07 3.42 -12.66
C ARG A 37 -18.44 3.93 -13.05
N PHE A 38 -19.21 3.17 -13.82
CA PHE A 38 -20.56 3.54 -14.26
C PHE A 38 -21.54 3.57 -13.07
N LEU A 39 -21.52 2.54 -12.23
CA LEU A 39 -22.33 2.47 -11.01
C LEU A 39 -21.91 3.57 -10.03
N GLY A 40 -20.62 3.74 -9.81
CA GLY A 40 -20.08 4.65 -8.83
C GLY A 40 -20.39 4.25 -7.38
N VAL A 41 -19.85 4.97 -6.44
CA VAL A 41 -20.05 4.76 -5.00
C VAL A 41 -21.07 5.75 -4.46
N ARG A 42 -22.08 5.26 -3.73
CA ARG A 42 -23.07 6.12 -3.06
C ARG A 42 -22.47 6.92 -1.93
N VAL A 43 -22.85 8.20 -1.85
CA VAL A 43 -22.38 9.13 -0.82
C VAL A 43 -23.56 9.90 -0.24
N ASP A 44 -23.59 10.00 1.08
CA ASP A 44 -24.52 10.90 1.78
C ASP A 44 -24.01 12.34 1.70
N VAL A 45 -24.50 13.08 0.72
CA VAL A 45 -24.11 14.47 0.45
C VAL A 45 -24.55 15.43 1.55
N GLU A 46 -25.71 15.18 2.16
CA GLU A 46 -26.21 16.02 3.25
C GLU A 46 -25.34 15.86 4.51
N ALA A 47 -25.03 14.61 4.86
CA ALA A 47 -24.09 14.31 5.93
C ALA A 47 -22.70 14.91 5.66
N ALA A 48 -22.23 14.89 4.39
CA ALA A 48 -20.96 15.50 4.02
C ALA A 48 -20.93 17.01 4.25
N HIS A 49 -21.99 17.73 3.87
CA HIS A 49 -22.11 19.16 4.16
C HIS A 49 -22.16 19.46 5.67
N LYS A 50 -22.91 18.67 6.43
CA LYS A 50 -22.99 18.79 7.89
C LYS A 50 -21.63 18.54 8.54
N LEU A 51 -20.97 17.45 8.19
CA LEU A 51 -19.64 17.11 8.71
C LEU A 51 -18.61 18.20 8.39
N LYS A 52 -18.64 18.76 7.18
CA LYS A 52 -17.78 19.90 6.84
C LYS A 52 -17.96 21.07 7.79
N GLN A 53 -19.22 21.47 8.06
CA GLN A 53 -19.51 22.57 8.98
C GLN A 53 -19.03 22.28 10.41
N GLU A 54 -19.20 21.05 10.87
CA GLU A 54 -18.72 20.62 12.19
C GLU A 54 -17.18 20.72 12.28
N LEU A 55 -16.47 20.22 11.28
CA LEU A 55 -15.00 20.26 11.25
C LEU A 55 -14.44 21.68 11.13
N VAL A 56 -15.07 22.56 10.36
CA VAL A 56 -14.68 23.99 10.30
C VAL A 56 -14.81 24.64 11.68
N LYS A 57 -15.92 24.43 12.38
CA LYS A 57 -16.10 24.95 13.74
C LYS A 57 -15.10 24.37 14.73
N GLU A 58 -14.76 23.10 14.57
CA GLU A 58 -13.78 22.43 15.41
C GLU A 58 -12.37 22.99 15.18
N GLU A 59 -11.96 23.20 13.92
CA GLU A 59 -10.70 23.88 13.58
C GLU A 59 -10.64 25.29 14.18
N GLU A 60 -11.70 26.09 14.03
CA GLU A 60 -11.79 27.45 14.60
C GLU A 60 -11.58 27.44 16.12
N ARG A 61 -12.13 26.45 16.84
CA ARG A 61 -11.91 26.31 18.29
C ARG A 61 -10.44 26.10 18.64
N TYR A 62 -9.73 25.22 17.89
CA TYR A 62 -8.29 25.01 18.11
C TYR A 62 -7.50 26.28 17.80
N LEU A 63 -7.79 26.97 16.70
CA LEU A 63 -7.11 28.22 16.33
C LEU A 63 -7.35 29.33 17.37
N LEU A 64 -8.56 29.48 17.87
CA LEU A 64 -8.88 30.41 18.93
C LEU A 64 -8.18 30.06 20.26
N SER A 65 -8.11 28.78 20.62
CA SER A 65 -7.36 28.32 21.79
C SER A 65 -5.88 28.68 21.68
N ILE A 66 -5.24 28.36 20.54
CA ILE A 66 -3.85 28.70 20.28
C ILE A 66 -3.64 30.22 20.36
N LYS A 67 -4.52 31.02 19.76
CA LYS A 67 -4.46 32.48 19.79
C LYS A 67 -4.60 33.04 21.21
N LYS A 68 -5.51 32.48 22.00
CA LYS A 68 -5.71 32.89 23.41
C LYS A 68 -4.47 32.63 24.25
N GLU A 69 -3.81 31.45 24.06
CA GLU A 69 -2.64 31.08 24.86
C GLU A 69 -1.34 31.74 24.38
N THR A 70 -1.24 32.05 23.09
CA THR A 70 0.00 32.55 22.50
C THR A 70 -0.06 34.00 22.07
N GLY A 71 -1.25 34.60 21.94
CA GLY A 71 -1.46 35.93 21.33
C GLY A 71 -1.11 35.96 19.84
N ILE A 72 -0.90 34.81 19.20
CA ILE A 72 -0.49 34.70 17.79
C ILE A 72 -1.65 34.10 16.97
N ASP A 73 -1.98 34.77 15.88
CA ASP A 73 -2.91 34.26 14.88
C ASP A 73 -2.12 33.35 13.92
N VAL A 74 -2.17 32.03 14.18
CA VAL A 74 -1.30 31.08 13.52
C VAL A 74 -1.86 30.65 12.16
N GLN A 75 -0.98 30.69 11.15
CA GLN A 75 -1.21 30.06 9.85
C GLN A 75 -0.63 28.64 9.92
N ILE A 76 -1.48 27.64 10.15
CA ILE A 76 -1.06 26.27 10.52
C ILE A 76 -0.22 25.56 9.44
N TRP A 77 -0.29 25.98 8.18
CA TRP A 77 0.53 25.45 7.09
C TRP A 77 1.81 26.22 6.82
N ALA A 78 1.94 27.44 7.37
CA ALA A 78 3.11 28.29 7.19
C ALA A 78 4.15 28.03 8.28
N ALA A 79 5.29 27.42 7.94
CA ALA A 79 6.34 27.09 8.89
C ALA A 79 6.82 28.31 9.69
N ARG A 80 6.99 29.47 9.04
CA ARG A 80 7.36 30.73 9.71
C ARG A 80 6.32 31.24 10.71
N SER A 81 5.04 30.92 10.51
CA SER A 81 3.99 31.30 11.46
C SER A 81 4.04 30.42 12.72
N ILE A 82 4.27 29.12 12.54
CA ILE A 82 4.46 28.17 13.64
C ILE A 82 5.73 28.47 14.40
N GLU A 83 6.83 28.79 13.72
CA GLU A 83 8.10 29.20 14.33
C GLU A 83 7.94 30.31 15.36
N LYS A 84 7.06 31.29 15.11
CA LYS A 84 6.78 32.37 16.07
C LYS A 84 6.24 31.84 17.40
N ILE A 85 5.41 30.79 17.37
CA ILE A 85 4.87 30.15 18.57
C ILE A 85 6.01 29.45 19.33
N PHE A 86 6.84 28.67 18.63
CA PHE A 86 7.98 27.99 19.24
C PHE A 86 8.95 28.95 19.89
N LYS A 87 9.31 30.04 19.21
CA LYS A 87 10.16 31.11 19.78
C LYS A 87 9.51 31.77 21.01
N LYS A 88 8.20 32.08 20.96
CA LYS A 88 7.49 32.69 22.08
C LYS A 88 7.41 31.77 23.30
N LYS A 89 7.31 30.46 23.08
CA LYS A 89 7.23 29.45 24.15
C LYS A 89 8.57 28.87 24.53
N ASN A 90 9.66 29.35 23.95
CA ASN A 90 11.04 28.86 24.18
C ASN A 90 11.17 27.35 23.92
N LEU A 91 10.58 26.87 22.80
CA LEU A 91 10.58 25.49 22.40
C LEU A 91 11.56 25.26 21.25
N ASP A 92 12.29 24.14 21.31
CA ASP A 92 13.19 23.72 20.23
C ASP A 92 12.40 23.14 19.05
N TYR A 93 12.93 23.31 17.84
CA TYR A 93 12.32 22.76 16.62
C TYR A 93 13.40 22.36 15.60
N PRO A 94 13.13 21.32 14.80
CA PRO A 94 14.05 20.87 13.77
C PRO A 94 14.10 21.83 12.58
N VAL A 95 15.26 21.87 11.95
CA VAL A 95 15.51 22.64 10.71
C VAL A 95 15.93 21.71 9.59
N THR A 96 15.65 22.11 8.35
CA THR A 96 16.07 21.33 7.17
C THR A 96 17.59 21.46 6.97
N ALA A 97 18.26 20.34 6.71
CA ALA A 97 19.72 20.31 6.54
C ALA A 97 20.22 21.16 5.35
N LYS A 98 19.42 21.31 4.29
CA LYS A 98 19.84 22.06 3.08
C LYS A 98 19.68 23.56 3.21
N THR A 99 18.65 24.04 3.91
CA THR A 99 18.28 25.47 3.88
C THR A 99 18.22 26.11 5.25
N GLY A 100 18.37 25.36 6.35
CA GLY A 100 18.18 25.85 7.70
C GLY A 100 16.74 26.31 8.02
N ALA A 101 15.78 26.06 7.13
CA ALA A 101 14.39 26.44 7.33
C ALA A 101 13.70 25.56 8.39
N PRO A 102 12.77 26.12 9.21
CA PRO A 102 12.04 25.34 10.20
C PRO A 102 11.23 24.21 9.55
N SER A 103 11.26 23.03 10.18
CA SER A 103 10.62 21.80 9.67
C SER A 103 9.63 21.23 10.67
N PHE A 104 8.35 21.52 10.47
CA PHE A 104 7.26 21.06 11.32
C PHE A 104 6.52 19.90 10.65
N THR A 105 7.14 18.71 10.68
CA THR A 105 6.53 17.48 10.14
C THR A 105 5.35 17.03 11.00
N LYS A 106 4.45 16.22 10.42
CA LYS A 106 3.30 15.64 11.15
C LYS A 106 3.77 14.90 12.39
N ASN A 107 4.74 14.00 12.25
CA ASN A 107 5.27 13.18 13.34
C ASN A 107 5.86 14.03 14.47
N PHE A 108 6.62 15.06 14.14
CA PHE A 108 7.20 15.98 15.12
C PHE A 108 6.11 16.70 15.93
N LEU A 109 5.09 17.24 15.25
CA LEU A 109 4.01 17.99 15.92
C LEU A 109 3.13 17.08 16.79
N GLN A 110 2.79 15.89 16.31
CA GLN A 110 1.93 14.95 17.03
C GLN A 110 2.59 14.38 18.29
N ASN A 111 3.90 14.11 18.25
CA ASN A 111 4.65 13.52 19.37
C ASN A 111 5.27 14.57 20.31
N HIS A 112 5.04 15.86 20.06
CA HIS A 112 5.62 16.91 20.88
C HIS A 112 4.91 16.99 22.25
N PRO A 113 5.65 17.11 23.39
CA PRO A 113 5.04 17.12 24.73
C PRO A 113 4.19 18.34 25.04
N ASN A 114 4.38 19.44 24.31
CA ASN A 114 3.66 20.69 24.55
C ASN A 114 2.25 20.67 23.93
N SER A 115 1.22 20.96 24.73
CA SER A 115 -0.19 20.91 24.32
C SER A 115 -0.56 21.85 23.16
N ILE A 116 0.08 23.02 23.08
CA ILE A 116 -0.16 23.96 21.96
C ILE A 116 0.35 23.39 20.65
N VAL A 117 1.49 22.71 20.68
CA VAL A 117 2.05 22.06 19.49
C VAL A 117 1.15 20.91 19.04
N GLN A 118 0.61 20.15 19.97
CA GLN A 118 -0.39 19.12 19.67
C GLN A 118 -1.68 19.71 19.09
N GLN A 119 -2.15 20.85 19.62
CA GLN A 119 -3.30 21.58 19.06
C GLN A 119 -3.05 22.00 17.59
N ILE A 120 -1.83 22.45 17.25
CA ILE A 120 -1.47 22.75 15.85
C ILE A 120 -1.55 21.49 14.98
N ALA A 121 -1.09 20.34 15.49
CA ALA A 121 -1.20 19.07 14.78
C ALA A 121 -2.66 18.67 14.53
N HIS A 122 -3.52 18.78 15.54
CA HIS A 122 -4.95 18.51 15.43
C HIS A 122 -5.64 19.46 14.45
N ALA A 123 -5.38 20.77 14.56
CA ALA A 123 -5.94 21.74 13.62
C ALA A 123 -5.56 21.43 12.16
N ARG A 124 -4.31 21.01 11.90
CA ARG A 124 -3.89 20.56 10.56
C ARG A 124 -4.64 19.32 10.08
N GLU A 125 -4.87 18.34 10.95
CA GLU A 125 -5.62 17.13 10.59
C GLU A 125 -7.07 17.44 10.26
N ILE A 126 -7.71 18.25 11.07
CA ILE A 126 -9.09 18.70 10.86
C ILE A 126 -9.20 19.52 9.57
N ASN A 127 -8.32 20.50 9.38
CA ASN A 127 -8.28 21.32 8.17
C ASN A 127 -8.13 20.44 6.92
N LYS A 128 -7.15 19.52 6.92
CA LYS A 128 -6.97 18.58 5.82
C LYS A 128 -8.21 17.70 5.58
N SER A 129 -8.91 17.31 6.64
CA SER A 129 -10.10 16.47 6.53
C SER A 129 -11.22 17.16 5.77
N HIS A 130 -11.53 18.41 6.07
CA HIS A 130 -12.59 19.11 5.35
C HIS A 130 -12.14 19.70 4.00
N THR A 131 -10.93 20.26 3.89
CA THR A 131 -10.47 20.89 2.63
C THR A 131 -9.98 19.89 1.58
N THR A 132 -9.42 18.76 1.98
CA THR A 132 -8.88 17.76 1.03
C THR A 132 -9.87 16.62 0.79
N PHE A 133 -10.46 16.05 1.86
CA PHE A 133 -11.30 14.87 1.69
C PHE A 133 -12.76 15.22 1.44
N ILE A 134 -13.40 16.03 2.33
CA ILE A 134 -14.82 16.31 2.17
C ILE A 134 -15.07 17.21 0.96
N ASP A 135 -14.27 18.25 0.73
CA ASP A 135 -14.39 19.07 -0.47
C ASP A 135 -14.22 18.28 -1.76
N THR A 136 -13.31 17.30 -1.76
CA THR A 136 -13.12 16.40 -2.89
C THR A 136 -14.34 15.50 -3.09
N ILE A 137 -14.90 14.93 -2.01
CA ILE A 137 -16.12 14.13 -2.05
C ILE A 137 -17.27 14.95 -2.66
N LEU A 138 -17.52 16.17 -2.12
CA LEU A 138 -18.58 17.05 -2.58
C LEU A 138 -18.37 17.48 -4.04
N LYS A 139 -17.15 17.83 -4.42
CA LYS A 139 -16.79 18.25 -5.78
C LYS A 139 -17.04 17.15 -6.83
N HIS A 140 -16.74 15.91 -6.49
CA HIS A 140 -16.85 14.78 -7.41
C HIS A 140 -18.16 14.00 -7.24
N SER A 141 -19.02 14.39 -6.33
CA SER A 141 -20.36 13.80 -6.20
C SER A 141 -21.27 14.26 -7.33
N HIS A 142 -21.86 13.30 -8.03
CA HIS A 142 -22.89 13.52 -9.03
C HIS A 142 -24.11 12.66 -8.69
N LYS A 143 -25.28 13.29 -8.47
CA LYS A 143 -26.51 12.62 -8.06
C LYS A 143 -26.32 11.62 -6.88
N GLY A 144 -25.53 12.05 -5.88
CA GLY A 144 -25.25 11.24 -4.69
C GLY A 144 -24.29 10.07 -4.92
N ARG A 145 -23.49 10.10 -5.99
CA ARG A 145 -22.47 9.06 -6.29
C ARG A 145 -21.15 9.69 -6.73
N ILE A 146 -20.09 8.96 -6.46
CA ILE A 146 -18.73 9.30 -6.94
C ILE A 146 -18.34 8.26 -7.99
N HIS A 147 -17.95 8.73 -9.18
CA HIS A 147 -17.51 7.93 -10.32
C HIS A 147 -16.00 8.10 -10.52
N ALA A 148 -15.21 7.53 -9.63
CA ALA A 148 -13.75 7.67 -9.67
C ALA A 148 -13.14 7.00 -10.92
N GLU A 149 -12.03 7.56 -11.40
CA GLU A 149 -11.25 6.94 -12.46
C GLU A 149 -10.35 5.86 -11.87
N ILE A 150 -10.39 4.66 -12.46
CA ILE A 150 -9.61 3.49 -12.04
C ILE A 150 -8.55 3.20 -13.10
N ASN A 151 -7.27 3.39 -12.74
CA ASN A 151 -6.17 3.04 -13.63
C ASN A 151 -5.77 1.59 -13.38
N GLN A 152 -6.08 0.74 -14.35
CA GLN A 152 -5.88 -0.71 -14.28
C GLN A 152 -4.41 -1.09 -14.40
N ILE A 153 -3.68 -0.44 -15.30
CA ILE A 153 -2.27 -0.67 -15.61
C ILE A 153 -1.51 0.64 -15.68
N ARG A 154 -0.19 0.59 -15.68
CA ARG A 154 0.66 1.78 -15.83
C ARG A 154 0.51 2.43 -17.20
N SER A 155 0.22 3.72 -17.19
CA SER A 155 0.19 4.59 -18.36
C SER A 155 0.82 5.94 -18.03
N ASP A 156 0.89 6.85 -19.00
CA ASP A 156 1.35 8.24 -18.80
C ASP A 156 0.39 9.02 -17.89
N GLN A 157 -0.86 8.60 -17.80
CA GLN A 157 -1.90 9.24 -16.99
C GLN A 157 -2.00 8.70 -15.56
N GLY A 158 -1.37 7.57 -15.24
CA GLY A 158 -1.44 6.98 -13.91
C GLY A 158 -1.06 5.50 -13.89
N GLY A 159 -1.56 4.79 -12.86
CA GLY A 159 -1.27 3.39 -12.64
C GLY A 159 0.02 3.13 -11.88
N THR A 160 0.28 1.87 -11.55
CA THR A 160 1.45 1.45 -10.78
C THR A 160 2.35 0.49 -11.57
N VAL A 161 3.61 0.41 -11.21
CA VAL A 161 4.57 -0.52 -11.82
C VAL A 161 4.43 -1.96 -11.34
N THR A 162 3.63 -2.19 -10.30
CA THR A 162 3.39 -3.51 -9.70
C THR A 162 2.12 -4.19 -10.22
N GLY A 163 1.28 -3.49 -10.99
CA GLY A 163 -0.03 -3.97 -11.42
C GLY A 163 -1.17 -3.66 -10.44
N ARG A 164 -0.90 -3.05 -9.27
CA ARG A 164 -1.96 -2.52 -8.40
C ARG A 164 -2.72 -1.42 -9.09
N PHE A 165 -3.99 -1.26 -8.76
CA PHE A 165 -4.78 -0.12 -9.21
C PHE A 165 -4.27 1.19 -8.64
N SER A 166 -4.55 2.27 -9.33
CA SER A 166 -4.56 3.61 -8.75
C SER A 166 -5.83 4.36 -9.14
N TYR A 167 -6.28 5.25 -8.28
CA TYR A 167 -7.50 6.01 -8.46
C TYR A 167 -7.18 7.48 -8.68
N ASN A 168 -7.96 8.11 -9.56
CA ASN A 168 -7.95 9.56 -9.79
C ASN A 168 -9.39 10.09 -9.82
N ASN A 169 -9.57 11.36 -9.59
CA ASN A 169 -10.83 12.10 -9.77
C ASN A 169 -12.07 11.47 -9.11
N PRO A 170 -12.05 11.18 -7.78
CA PRO A 170 -11.00 11.34 -6.79
C PRO A 170 -10.21 10.07 -6.52
N ASN A 171 -9.08 10.17 -5.78
CA ASN A 171 -8.37 8.99 -5.29
C ASN A 171 -9.03 8.42 -4.03
N LEU A 172 -9.92 7.45 -4.21
CA LEU A 172 -10.64 6.80 -3.11
C LEU A 172 -9.76 5.95 -2.19
N GLN A 173 -8.59 5.49 -2.66
CA GLN A 173 -7.63 4.75 -1.84
C GLN A 173 -6.92 5.63 -0.79
N GLN A 174 -7.06 6.96 -0.88
CA GLN A 174 -6.47 7.89 0.08
C GLN A 174 -7.42 8.34 1.19
N ILE A 175 -8.67 7.87 1.18
CA ILE A 175 -9.63 8.17 2.27
C ILE A 175 -9.04 7.65 3.59
N PRO A 176 -8.97 8.49 4.64
CA PRO A 176 -8.24 8.16 5.86
C PRO A 176 -8.74 6.88 6.53
N ALA A 177 -7.82 5.96 6.86
CA ALA A 177 -8.10 4.76 7.64
C ALA A 177 -7.43 4.80 9.01
N ARG A 178 -6.19 5.34 9.09
CA ARG A 178 -5.35 5.25 10.29
C ARG A 178 -5.71 6.24 11.39
N ASN A 179 -6.41 7.32 11.08
CA ASN A 179 -6.87 8.26 12.09
C ASN A 179 -8.17 7.71 12.68
N LYS A 180 -8.12 7.27 13.93
CA LYS A 180 -9.23 6.60 14.63
C LYS A 180 -10.44 7.52 14.91
N GLU A 181 -10.24 8.82 14.86
CA GLU A 181 -11.30 9.81 15.10
C GLU A 181 -11.91 10.31 13.79
N LEU A 182 -11.08 10.83 12.88
CA LEU A 182 -11.53 11.48 11.64
C LEU A 182 -11.79 10.46 10.52
N GLY A 183 -11.06 9.33 10.52
CA GLY A 183 -11.23 8.27 9.53
C GLY A 183 -12.67 7.75 9.46
N PRO A 184 -13.23 7.24 10.56
CA PRO A 184 -14.62 6.77 10.59
C PRO A 184 -15.64 7.84 10.21
N ARG A 185 -15.44 9.10 10.64
CA ARG A 185 -16.35 10.22 10.30
C ARG A 185 -16.39 10.50 8.79
N ILE A 186 -15.24 10.41 8.09
CA ILE A 186 -15.18 10.64 6.64
C ILE A 186 -15.67 9.42 5.89
N ARG A 187 -15.28 8.21 6.30
CA ARG A 187 -15.69 6.95 5.70
C ARG A 187 -17.20 6.71 5.84
N SER A 188 -17.84 7.18 6.93
CA SER A 188 -19.29 7.05 7.13
C SER A 188 -20.14 7.77 6.08
N LEU A 189 -19.54 8.67 5.32
CA LEU A 189 -20.20 9.32 4.18
C LEU A 189 -20.46 8.37 3.01
N PHE A 190 -19.73 7.25 2.93
CA PHE A 190 -19.89 6.23 1.91
C PHE A 190 -20.89 5.18 2.39
N ILE A 191 -21.98 5.02 1.65
CA ILE A 191 -23.14 4.20 2.03
C ILE A 191 -23.39 3.09 1.01
N PRO A 192 -23.94 1.93 1.43
CA PRO A 192 -24.25 0.84 0.52
C PRO A 192 -25.42 1.15 -0.40
N GLU A 193 -25.71 0.26 -1.33
CA GLU A 193 -26.96 0.27 -2.11
C GLU A 193 -28.17 0.09 -1.19
N GLU A 194 -29.33 0.51 -1.65
CA GLU A 194 -30.58 0.39 -0.89
C GLU A 194 -30.92 -1.06 -0.56
N GLY A 195 -31.28 -1.31 0.69
CA GLY A 195 -31.56 -2.65 1.18
C GLY A 195 -30.32 -3.52 1.46
N CYS A 196 -29.12 -2.98 1.30
CA CYS A 196 -27.85 -3.67 1.55
C CYS A 196 -27.14 -3.14 2.80
N THR A 197 -26.17 -3.89 3.27
CA THR A 197 -25.15 -3.43 4.21
C THR A 197 -23.83 -3.20 3.47
N TRP A 198 -22.98 -2.32 4.00
CA TRP A 198 -21.60 -2.17 3.53
C TRP A 198 -20.80 -3.38 4.01
N GLY A 199 -20.19 -4.11 3.11
CA GLY A 199 -19.28 -5.21 3.40
C GLY A 199 -17.87 -4.85 3.00
N CYS A 200 -16.93 -5.06 3.91
CA CYS A 200 -15.50 -4.97 3.68
C CYS A 200 -14.93 -6.38 3.69
N PHE A 201 -14.25 -6.77 2.63
CA PHE A 201 -13.61 -8.07 2.45
C PHE A 201 -12.12 -7.85 2.26
N ASP A 202 -11.31 -8.18 3.27
CA ASP A 202 -9.87 -7.95 3.28
C ASP A 202 -9.10 -9.27 3.32
N TYR A 203 -8.13 -9.45 2.42
CA TYR A 203 -7.24 -10.60 2.46
C TYR A 203 -6.37 -10.59 3.70
N SER A 204 -6.62 -11.50 4.62
CA SER A 204 -5.86 -11.62 5.84
C SER A 204 -4.40 -11.95 5.55
N GLN A 205 -3.50 -11.01 5.84
CA GLN A 205 -2.05 -11.17 5.67
C GLN A 205 -1.65 -11.61 4.24
N GLN A 206 -2.22 -11.02 3.21
CA GLN A 206 -1.98 -11.41 1.81
C GLN A 206 -0.50 -11.48 1.45
N GLU A 207 0.29 -10.44 1.76
CA GLU A 207 1.71 -10.40 1.43
C GLU A 207 2.55 -11.42 2.22
N PRO A 208 2.38 -11.62 3.55
CA PRO A 208 3.01 -12.70 4.30
C PRO A 208 2.70 -14.11 3.77
N ARG A 209 1.45 -14.36 3.37
CA ARG A 209 1.07 -15.65 2.76
C ARG A 209 1.78 -15.86 1.43
N LEU A 210 1.89 -14.83 0.60
CA LEU A 210 2.66 -14.90 -0.65
C LEU A 210 4.15 -15.15 -0.41
N VAL A 211 4.75 -14.51 0.60
CA VAL A 211 6.16 -14.78 0.97
C VAL A 211 6.34 -16.23 1.37
N THR A 212 5.45 -16.78 2.18
CA THR A 212 5.48 -18.19 2.61
C THR A 212 5.32 -19.13 1.43
N HIS A 213 4.36 -18.86 0.53
CA HIS A 213 4.13 -19.62 -0.70
C HIS A 213 5.39 -19.65 -1.58
N TYR A 214 5.99 -18.50 -1.88
CA TYR A 214 7.20 -18.47 -2.71
C TYR A 214 8.40 -19.11 -2.04
N ALA A 215 8.55 -18.95 -0.73
CA ALA A 215 9.61 -19.63 0.02
C ALA A 215 9.45 -21.15 -0.01
N SER A 216 8.23 -21.66 0.09
CA SER A 216 7.93 -23.09 -0.03
C SER A 216 8.25 -23.64 -1.41
N MET A 217 7.92 -22.90 -2.48
CA MET A 217 8.29 -23.28 -3.85
C MET A 217 9.81 -23.30 -4.07
N ASP A 218 10.53 -22.30 -3.60
CA ASP A 218 11.98 -22.19 -3.74
C ASP A 218 12.74 -23.20 -2.86
N LYS A 219 12.15 -23.72 -1.78
CA LYS A 219 12.68 -24.83 -0.98
C LYS A 219 12.96 -26.07 -1.84
N ASN A 220 12.08 -26.35 -2.80
CA ASN A 220 12.22 -27.48 -3.71
C ASN A 220 13.40 -27.33 -4.69
N SER A 221 13.86 -26.10 -4.94
CA SER A 221 15.05 -25.80 -5.74
C SER A 221 16.34 -25.67 -4.91
N GLN A 222 16.32 -26.01 -3.63
CA GLN A 222 17.44 -25.96 -2.67
C GLN A 222 18.01 -24.55 -2.41
N ASN A 223 17.31 -23.49 -2.83
CA ASN A 223 17.72 -22.12 -2.59
C ASN A 223 17.35 -21.61 -1.21
N ILE A 224 16.43 -22.32 -0.53
CA ILE A 224 15.88 -21.91 0.78
C ILE A 224 15.94 -23.11 1.73
N THR A 225 16.47 -22.88 2.94
CA THR A 225 16.46 -23.88 4.02
C THR A 225 15.07 -24.04 4.59
N ALA A 226 14.77 -25.23 5.11
CA ALA A 226 13.51 -25.51 5.77
C ALA A 226 13.38 -24.84 7.15
N GLU A 227 14.48 -24.32 7.71
CA GLU A 227 14.52 -23.75 9.06
C GLU A 227 13.58 -22.56 9.18
N GLY A 228 12.66 -22.65 10.13
CA GLY A 228 11.62 -21.64 10.38
C GLY A 228 10.50 -21.57 9.35
N LEU A 229 10.69 -22.10 8.14
CA LEU A 229 9.67 -22.13 7.11
C LEU A 229 8.60 -23.18 7.41
N GLN A 230 9.00 -24.34 7.92
CA GLN A 230 8.10 -25.44 8.22
C GLN A 230 7.11 -25.03 9.33
N ASP A 231 7.59 -24.37 10.38
CA ASP A 231 6.74 -23.89 11.49
C ASP A 231 5.69 -22.88 11.00
N VAL A 232 6.06 -22.02 10.04
CA VAL A 232 5.13 -21.05 9.44
C VAL A 232 4.09 -21.75 8.55
N LEU A 233 4.49 -22.76 7.77
CA LEU A 233 3.58 -23.55 6.92
C LEU A 233 2.55 -24.29 7.79
N GLU A 234 3.00 -24.99 8.81
CA GLU A 234 2.15 -25.75 9.74
C GLU A 234 1.16 -24.81 10.46
N ALA A 235 1.64 -23.68 10.94
CA ALA A 235 0.78 -22.69 11.59
C ALA A 235 -0.33 -22.14 10.67
N TYR A 236 -0.06 -21.96 9.38
CA TYR A 236 -1.09 -21.54 8.42
C TYR A 236 -2.04 -22.67 8.03
N LEU A 237 -1.59 -23.93 8.05
CA LEU A 237 -2.42 -25.10 7.69
C LEU A 237 -3.29 -25.56 8.86
N GLU A 238 -2.80 -25.51 10.07
CA GLU A 238 -3.48 -26.03 11.26
C GLU A 238 -4.27 -24.96 12.02
N HIS A 239 -3.82 -23.71 11.98
CA HIS A 239 -4.38 -22.61 12.77
C HIS A 239 -4.46 -21.32 11.96
N ASP A 240 -5.29 -20.39 12.44
CA ASP A 240 -5.35 -19.02 11.94
C ASP A 240 -4.12 -18.22 12.43
N ALA A 241 -3.03 -18.36 11.70
CA ALA A 241 -1.71 -17.89 12.10
C ALA A 241 -1.48 -16.41 11.83
N ASP A 242 -0.91 -15.71 12.81
CA ASP A 242 -0.32 -14.39 12.62
C ASP A 242 1.18 -14.53 12.30
N PHE A 243 1.56 -14.40 11.04
CA PHE A 243 2.95 -14.46 10.58
C PHE A 243 3.90 -13.59 11.40
N HIS A 244 3.48 -12.37 11.73
CA HIS A 244 4.31 -11.46 12.51
C HIS A 244 4.50 -11.93 13.94
N LYS A 245 3.51 -12.62 14.51
CA LYS A 245 3.61 -13.20 15.83
C LYS A 245 4.50 -14.45 15.81
N ILE A 246 4.34 -15.33 14.84
CA ILE A 246 5.18 -16.52 14.70
C ILE A 246 6.65 -16.11 14.60
N VAL A 247 6.95 -15.15 13.69
CA VAL A 247 8.31 -14.63 13.53
C VAL A 247 8.82 -13.95 14.80
N ALA A 248 7.96 -13.24 15.53
CA ALA A 248 8.31 -12.62 16.80
C ALA A 248 8.70 -13.68 17.86
N ASP A 249 7.90 -14.74 17.98
CA ASP A 249 8.14 -15.83 18.92
C ASP A 249 9.42 -16.61 18.56
N MET A 250 9.62 -16.93 17.28
CA MET A 250 10.83 -17.61 16.79
C MET A 250 12.10 -16.79 17.05
N ALA A 251 12.07 -15.50 16.80
CA ALA A 251 13.21 -14.60 16.98
C ALA A 251 13.35 -14.07 18.41
N ASN A 252 12.40 -14.38 19.30
CA ASN A 252 12.29 -13.83 20.65
C ASN A 252 12.38 -12.29 20.68
N ILE A 253 11.50 -11.66 19.91
CA ILE A 253 11.40 -10.20 19.78
C ILE A 253 9.92 -9.75 19.87
N PRO A 254 9.63 -8.49 20.21
CA PRO A 254 8.27 -7.96 20.20
C PRO A 254 7.61 -8.07 18.81
N ARG A 255 6.33 -8.43 18.76
CA ARG A 255 5.54 -8.53 17.52
C ARG A 255 5.60 -7.26 16.66
N SER A 256 5.60 -6.08 17.27
CA SER A 256 5.71 -4.80 16.57
C SER A 256 7.05 -4.65 15.82
N GLN A 257 8.15 -5.10 16.44
CA GLN A 257 9.46 -5.13 15.80
C GLN A 257 9.50 -6.16 14.67
N ALA A 258 8.99 -7.38 14.89
CA ALA A 258 8.89 -8.40 13.85
C ALA A 258 8.08 -7.89 12.65
N LYS A 259 6.94 -7.23 12.88
CA LYS A 259 6.14 -6.61 11.82
C LYS A 259 6.94 -5.58 11.02
N THR A 260 7.66 -4.68 11.70
CA THR A 260 8.46 -3.65 11.05
C THR A 260 9.60 -4.26 10.22
N ILE A 261 10.28 -5.28 10.75
CA ILE A 261 11.35 -5.99 10.04
C ILE A 261 10.80 -6.73 8.81
N ASN A 262 9.73 -7.49 8.98
CA ASN A 262 9.09 -8.24 7.88
C ASN A 262 8.69 -7.31 6.73
N LEU A 263 7.94 -6.26 7.03
CA LEU A 263 7.53 -5.29 6.02
C LEU A 263 8.74 -4.57 5.41
N GLY A 264 9.72 -4.21 6.22
CA GLY A 264 10.96 -3.61 5.74
C GLY A 264 11.68 -4.50 4.72
N LEU A 265 11.82 -5.79 5.01
CA LEU A 265 12.43 -6.75 4.10
C LEU A 265 11.60 -6.97 2.82
N PHE A 266 10.28 -7.12 2.95
CA PHE A 266 9.38 -7.27 1.80
C PHE A 266 9.45 -6.07 0.85
N TYR A 267 9.64 -4.87 1.41
CA TYR A 267 9.74 -3.63 0.62
C TYR A 267 11.17 -3.25 0.23
N GLY A 268 12.16 -4.10 0.51
CA GLY A 268 13.56 -3.84 0.18
C GLY A 268 14.15 -2.66 0.95
N MET A 269 13.69 -2.46 2.17
CA MET A 269 14.18 -1.41 3.06
C MET A 269 15.62 -1.70 3.48
N GLY A 270 16.51 -0.75 3.30
CA GLY A 270 17.90 -0.88 3.76
C GLY A 270 18.01 -0.85 5.29
N LYS A 271 19.04 -1.51 5.83
CA LYS A 271 19.31 -1.68 7.26
C LYS A 271 19.24 -0.34 8.04
N ASN A 272 19.86 0.71 7.54
CA ASN A 272 19.87 2.02 8.21
C ASN A 272 18.47 2.64 8.35
N LYS A 273 17.63 2.47 7.33
CA LYS A 273 16.26 2.96 7.37
C LYS A 273 15.42 2.14 8.36
N LEU A 274 15.57 0.82 8.35
CA LEU A 274 14.86 -0.08 9.25
C LEU A 274 15.27 0.17 10.72
N GLN A 275 16.56 0.41 10.98
CA GLN A 275 17.08 0.84 12.28
C GLN A 275 16.41 2.12 12.78
N ALA A 276 16.31 3.14 11.91
CA ALA A 276 15.66 4.40 12.24
C ALA A 276 14.15 4.24 12.52
N GLU A 277 13.47 3.38 11.76
CA GLU A 277 12.04 3.07 11.96
C GLU A 277 11.77 2.36 13.30
N LEU A 278 12.72 1.54 13.76
CA LEU A 278 12.65 0.85 15.04
C LEU A 278 13.07 1.72 16.22
N GLY A 279 13.69 2.89 15.97
CA GLY A 279 14.19 3.77 17.02
C GLY A 279 15.38 3.20 17.80
N LEU A 280 16.15 2.28 17.20
CA LEU A 280 17.27 1.57 17.82
C LEU A 280 18.61 2.25 17.50
N ASP A 281 19.59 2.07 18.38
CA ASP A 281 20.97 2.37 18.05
C ASP A 281 21.60 1.33 17.10
N LYS A 282 22.85 1.52 16.69
CA LYS A 282 23.50 0.64 15.72
C LYS A 282 23.77 -0.76 16.29
N ALA A 283 24.12 -0.88 17.56
CA ALA A 283 24.44 -2.14 18.21
C ALA A 283 23.18 -2.96 18.48
N GLU A 284 22.12 -2.31 19.00
CA GLU A 284 20.80 -2.90 19.21
C GLU A 284 20.20 -3.42 17.89
N ALA A 285 20.29 -2.63 16.82
CA ALA A 285 19.81 -3.03 15.51
C ALA A 285 20.59 -4.23 14.95
N GLU A 286 21.92 -4.27 15.13
CA GLU A 286 22.73 -5.41 14.70
C GLU A 286 22.34 -6.69 15.43
N GLU A 287 22.21 -6.65 16.76
CA GLU A 287 21.78 -7.79 17.57
C GLU A 287 20.39 -8.28 17.14
N LEU A 288 19.46 -7.37 16.96
CA LEU A 288 18.09 -7.69 16.53
C LEU A 288 18.09 -8.38 15.14
N PHE A 289 18.86 -7.85 14.18
CA PHE A 289 18.95 -8.44 12.85
C PHE A 289 19.63 -9.81 12.86
N GLN A 290 20.64 -10.02 13.70
CA GLN A 290 21.26 -11.32 13.87
C GLN A 290 20.26 -12.35 14.44
N LYS A 291 19.53 -12.00 15.48
CA LYS A 291 18.45 -12.85 16.06
C LYS A 291 17.41 -13.18 15.00
N TYR A 292 16.91 -12.17 14.28
CA TYR A 292 15.88 -12.36 13.26
C TYR A 292 16.38 -13.28 12.14
N HIS A 293 17.53 -12.97 11.53
CA HIS A 293 18.04 -13.75 10.39
C HIS A 293 18.54 -15.14 10.78
N GLY A 294 18.93 -15.34 12.05
CA GLY A 294 19.31 -16.65 12.57
C GLY A 294 18.13 -17.58 12.81
N ARG A 295 16.93 -17.03 13.07
CA ARG A 295 15.72 -17.82 13.35
C ARG A 295 14.74 -17.87 12.17
N VAL A 296 14.81 -16.90 11.25
CA VAL A 296 13.91 -16.80 10.10
C VAL A 296 14.74 -16.58 8.82
N PRO A 297 15.65 -17.50 8.49
CA PRO A 297 16.57 -17.34 7.37
C PRO A 297 15.85 -17.30 6.02
N PHE A 298 14.72 -18.00 5.87
CA PHE A 298 14.02 -18.18 4.60
C PHE A 298 13.57 -16.86 3.95
N VAL A 299 13.19 -15.83 4.73
CA VAL A 299 12.80 -14.53 4.17
C VAL A 299 13.97 -13.83 3.50
N LYS A 300 15.15 -13.87 4.14
CA LYS A 300 16.37 -13.30 3.58
C LYS A 300 16.85 -14.09 2.36
N GLN A 301 16.80 -15.41 2.42
CA GLN A 301 17.16 -16.29 1.33
C GLN A 301 16.26 -16.08 0.11
N LEU A 302 14.92 -15.98 0.30
CA LEU A 302 13.98 -15.63 -0.76
C LEU A 302 14.31 -14.27 -1.38
N THR A 303 14.64 -13.27 -0.55
CA THR A 303 15.04 -11.94 -1.04
C THR A 303 16.24 -12.06 -2.00
N TYR A 304 17.28 -12.76 -1.61
CA TYR A 304 18.47 -12.94 -2.44
C TYR A 304 18.19 -13.75 -3.70
N SER A 305 17.46 -14.87 -3.60
CA SER A 305 17.07 -15.70 -4.74
C SER A 305 16.30 -14.88 -5.80
N VAL A 306 15.34 -14.07 -5.38
CA VAL A 306 14.56 -13.24 -6.30
C VAL A 306 15.40 -12.10 -6.88
N MET A 307 16.31 -11.50 -6.10
CA MET A 307 17.23 -10.47 -6.58
C MET A 307 18.22 -11.03 -7.62
N GLU A 308 18.76 -12.20 -7.39
CA GLU A 308 19.67 -12.88 -8.31
C GLU A 308 18.96 -13.21 -9.63
N ARG A 309 17.77 -13.81 -9.58
CA ARG A 309 16.92 -14.01 -10.77
C ARG A 309 16.65 -12.73 -11.54
N ALA A 310 16.38 -11.63 -10.84
CA ALA A 310 16.18 -10.32 -11.47
C ALA A 310 17.46 -9.78 -12.10
N GLN A 311 18.62 -10.00 -11.46
CA GLN A 311 19.92 -9.59 -11.97
C GLN A 311 20.30 -10.37 -13.24
N ASP A 312 20.09 -11.66 -13.26
CA ASP A 312 20.51 -12.55 -14.34
C ASP A 312 19.57 -12.45 -15.56
N SER A 313 18.28 -12.70 -15.33
CA SER A 313 17.28 -12.73 -16.41
C SER A 313 16.77 -11.33 -16.81
N GLY A 314 16.97 -10.32 -15.97
CA GLY A 314 16.38 -8.98 -16.15
C GLY A 314 14.88 -8.92 -15.92
N ARG A 315 14.29 -9.95 -15.34
CA ARG A 315 12.85 -10.06 -15.12
C ARG A 315 12.53 -11.01 -13.97
N ILE A 316 11.37 -10.78 -13.36
CA ILE A 316 10.69 -11.74 -12.49
C ILE A 316 9.25 -11.90 -12.97
N ARG A 317 8.60 -12.99 -12.58
CA ARG A 317 7.18 -13.25 -12.85
C ARG A 317 6.40 -13.35 -11.56
N THR A 318 5.24 -12.72 -11.53
CA THR A 318 4.26 -12.86 -10.45
C THR A 318 3.53 -14.19 -10.52
N LEU A 319 2.65 -14.42 -9.57
CA LEU A 319 1.87 -15.64 -9.40
C LEU A 319 1.08 -16.06 -10.66
N LEU A 320 0.44 -15.09 -11.34
CA LEU A 320 -0.32 -15.35 -12.56
C LEU A 320 0.45 -15.02 -13.85
N GLY A 321 1.76 -14.78 -13.76
CA GLY A 321 2.64 -14.63 -14.92
C GLY A 321 2.97 -13.20 -15.34
N ARG A 322 2.53 -12.17 -14.58
CA ARG A 322 2.87 -10.77 -14.86
C ARG A 322 4.37 -10.57 -14.84
N ARG A 323 4.92 -9.96 -15.88
CA ARG A 323 6.35 -9.66 -15.97
C ARG A 323 6.70 -8.33 -15.32
N CYS A 324 7.63 -8.36 -14.37
CA CYS A 324 8.29 -7.18 -13.84
C CYS A 324 9.70 -7.11 -14.39
N ARG A 325 10.02 -6.06 -15.15
CA ARG A 325 11.29 -5.90 -15.88
C ARG A 325 12.27 -5.01 -15.14
N PHE A 326 13.58 -5.30 -15.33
CA PHE A 326 14.73 -4.56 -14.81
C PHE A 326 15.66 -4.20 -15.97
N ASN A 327 15.23 -3.25 -16.81
CA ASN A 327 15.89 -2.91 -18.06
C ASN A 327 16.90 -1.77 -17.94
N LEU A 328 16.98 -1.14 -16.75
CA LEU A 328 17.96 -0.09 -16.50
C LEU A 328 19.22 -0.69 -15.84
N TRP A 329 20.34 0.00 -16.03
CA TRP A 329 21.64 -0.40 -15.55
C TRP A 329 22.32 0.73 -14.77
N GLU A 330 23.11 0.36 -13.78
CA GLU A 330 23.86 1.27 -12.92
C GLU A 330 25.29 0.77 -12.73
N PRO A 331 26.26 1.64 -12.37
CA PRO A 331 27.61 1.21 -12.12
C PRO A 331 27.67 0.26 -10.91
N ARG A 332 28.64 -0.67 -10.93
CA ARG A 332 28.92 -1.56 -9.79
C ARG A 332 29.52 -0.83 -8.59
N GLN A 333 29.91 0.42 -8.76
CA GLN A 333 30.50 1.25 -7.70
C GLN A 333 29.49 1.48 -6.57
N PHE A 334 29.93 1.25 -5.35
CA PHE A 334 29.09 1.47 -4.16
C PHE A 334 28.72 2.96 -3.99
N GLY A 335 27.45 3.21 -3.66
CA GLY A 335 26.93 4.56 -3.41
C GLY A 335 26.59 5.39 -4.66
N VAL A 336 26.86 4.88 -5.86
CA VAL A 336 26.48 5.53 -7.12
C VAL A 336 25.23 4.87 -7.69
N HIS A 337 24.11 5.59 -7.71
CA HIS A 337 22.82 5.11 -8.18
C HIS A 337 22.33 5.94 -9.37
N LYS A 338 22.96 5.75 -10.51
CA LYS A 338 22.55 6.39 -11.77
C LYS A 338 22.06 5.33 -12.73
N ALA A 339 20.74 5.12 -12.76
CA ALA A 339 20.12 4.14 -13.63
C ALA A 339 19.94 4.68 -15.05
N LEU A 340 20.54 4.01 -16.02
CA LEU A 340 20.58 4.39 -17.44
C LEU A 340 20.14 3.19 -18.32
N PRO A 341 19.71 3.42 -19.58
CA PRO A 341 19.67 2.39 -20.60
C PRO A 341 21.02 1.67 -20.74
N LYS A 342 21.03 0.39 -21.12
CA LYS A 342 22.25 -0.42 -21.12
C LYS A 342 23.40 0.21 -21.92
N GLU A 343 23.12 0.64 -23.15
CA GLU A 343 24.11 1.23 -24.04
C GLU A 343 24.73 2.53 -23.49
N GLU A 344 23.94 3.34 -22.80
CA GLU A 344 24.43 4.56 -22.17
C GLU A 344 25.28 4.22 -20.93
N ALA A 345 24.84 3.27 -20.12
CA ALA A 345 25.59 2.81 -18.94
C ALA A 345 26.95 2.19 -19.33
N GLU A 346 26.98 1.38 -20.39
CA GLU A 346 28.22 0.79 -20.93
C GLU A 346 29.17 1.86 -21.48
N ARG A 347 28.64 2.90 -22.15
CA ARG A 347 29.43 4.01 -22.66
C ARG A 347 30.05 4.85 -21.54
N GLU A 348 29.26 5.08 -20.47
CA GLU A 348 29.69 5.94 -19.34
C GLU A 348 30.66 5.22 -18.38
N HIS A 349 30.43 3.93 -18.14
CA HIS A 349 31.12 3.19 -17.07
C HIS A 349 31.96 2.00 -17.58
N GLY A 350 31.80 1.61 -18.84
CA GLY A 350 32.45 0.44 -19.45
C GLY A 350 31.65 -0.86 -19.33
N PRO A 351 31.80 -1.76 -20.34
CA PRO A 351 31.07 -3.03 -20.44
C PRO A 351 31.40 -3.93 -19.28
N GLY A 352 31.22 -4.35 -18.41
CA GLY A 352 31.60 -5.21 -17.24
C GLY A 352 31.57 -4.45 -15.93
N MET A 353 31.54 -3.14 -15.94
CA MET A 353 31.48 -2.29 -14.75
C MET A 353 30.05 -1.88 -14.35
N ILE A 354 29.05 -2.46 -15.01
CA ILE A 354 27.64 -2.20 -14.76
C ILE A 354 26.91 -3.43 -14.26
N LYS A 355 25.78 -3.20 -13.58
CA LYS A 355 24.82 -4.21 -13.12
C LYS A 355 23.40 -3.69 -13.37
N ARG A 356 22.40 -4.56 -13.35
CA ARG A 356 21.00 -4.12 -13.43
C ARG A 356 20.62 -3.28 -12.23
N ALA A 357 19.98 -2.14 -12.51
CA ALA A 357 19.52 -1.21 -11.50
C ALA A 357 18.23 -1.71 -10.80
N TYR A 358 18.04 -1.29 -9.57
CA TYR A 358 16.83 -1.51 -8.77
C TYR A 358 16.48 -2.98 -8.48
N THR A 359 17.39 -3.94 -8.66
CA THR A 359 17.12 -5.37 -8.39
C THR A 359 16.81 -5.63 -6.91
N TYR A 360 17.26 -4.77 -6.00
CA TYR A 360 16.87 -4.82 -4.58
C TYR A 360 15.35 -4.66 -4.34
N LYS A 361 14.60 -4.16 -5.34
CA LYS A 361 13.13 -4.08 -5.31
C LYS A 361 12.45 -5.33 -5.87
N ALA A 362 13.19 -6.37 -6.23
CA ALA A 362 12.63 -7.51 -6.93
C ALA A 362 11.60 -8.27 -6.08
N LEU A 363 11.91 -8.55 -4.81
CA LEU A 363 10.95 -9.19 -3.91
C LEU A 363 9.68 -8.34 -3.74
N ASN A 364 9.82 -7.04 -3.52
CA ASN A 364 8.67 -6.13 -3.44
C ASN A 364 7.77 -6.20 -4.68
N LYS A 365 8.37 -6.15 -5.88
CA LYS A 365 7.62 -6.26 -7.14
C LYS A 365 6.94 -7.62 -7.29
N LEU A 366 7.61 -8.71 -6.86
CA LEU A 366 7.05 -10.04 -6.88
C LEU A 366 5.81 -10.15 -5.98
N ILE A 367 5.95 -9.76 -4.72
CA ILE A 367 4.89 -9.91 -3.71
C ILE A 367 3.72 -8.97 -4.01
N GLN A 368 3.98 -7.67 -4.21
CA GLN A 368 2.90 -6.72 -4.52
C GLN A 368 2.22 -7.01 -5.86
N GLY A 369 2.98 -7.45 -6.85
CA GLY A 369 2.40 -7.82 -8.15
C GLY A 369 1.53 -9.06 -8.05
N SER A 370 1.96 -10.07 -7.29
CA SER A 370 1.16 -11.28 -7.05
C SER A 370 -0.10 -10.99 -6.22
N ALA A 371 0.01 -10.12 -5.22
CA ALA A 371 -1.14 -9.63 -4.45
C ALA A 371 -2.17 -8.92 -5.36
N ALA A 372 -1.68 -8.06 -6.25
CA ALA A 372 -2.54 -7.40 -7.24
C ALA A 372 -3.21 -8.39 -8.21
N ASP A 373 -2.47 -9.41 -8.66
CA ASP A 373 -3.02 -10.47 -9.53
C ASP A 373 -4.12 -11.26 -8.83
N MET A 374 -3.94 -11.63 -7.55
CA MET A 374 -4.96 -12.32 -6.74
C MET A 374 -6.24 -11.48 -6.62
N THR A 375 -6.11 -10.22 -6.22
CA THR A 375 -7.27 -9.32 -6.07
C THR A 375 -7.99 -9.11 -7.40
N LYS A 376 -7.25 -8.94 -8.51
CA LYS A 376 -7.83 -8.82 -9.85
C LYS A 376 -8.57 -10.09 -10.28
N LYS A 377 -8.01 -11.26 -10.01
CA LYS A 377 -8.64 -12.54 -10.31
C LYS A 377 -9.93 -12.72 -9.51
N ALA A 378 -9.91 -12.40 -8.21
CA ALA A 378 -11.10 -12.41 -7.37
C ALA A 378 -12.20 -11.47 -7.93
N MET A 379 -11.81 -10.25 -8.36
CA MET A 379 -12.77 -9.31 -8.97
C MET A 379 -13.39 -9.84 -10.27
N VAL A 380 -12.60 -10.52 -11.12
CA VAL A 380 -13.12 -11.19 -12.33
C VAL A 380 -14.13 -12.29 -11.97
N ASP A 381 -13.80 -13.11 -10.97
CA ASP A 381 -14.66 -14.21 -10.56
C ASP A 381 -15.95 -13.70 -9.88
N LEU A 382 -15.87 -12.68 -9.05
CA LEU A 382 -17.02 -11.97 -8.49
C LEU A 382 -17.92 -11.37 -9.59
N TYR A 383 -17.30 -10.74 -10.59
CA TYR A 383 -18.03 -10.14 -11.71
C TYR A 383 -18.79 -11.16 -12.55
N LYS A 384 -18.22 -12.36 -12.78
CA LYS A 384 -18.91 -13.49 -13.44
C LYS A 384 -20.17 -13.95 -12.68
N GLU A 385 -20.18 -13.75 -11.36
CA GLU A 385 -21.34 -14.01 -10.49
C GLU A 385 -22.29 -12.80 -10.34
N GLY A 386 -22.08 -11.75 -11.12
CA GLY A 386 -22.88 -10.54 -11.08
C GLY A 386 -22.62 -9.63 -9.90
N ILE A 387 -21.49 -9.79 -9.22
CA ILE A 387 -21.10 -8.99 -8.06
C ILE A 387 -20.08 -7.93 -8.48
N VAL A 388 -20.44 -6.65 -8.33
CA VAL A 388 -19.59 -5.51 -8.70
C VAL A 388 -19.12 -4.79 -7.43
N PRO A 389 -17.80 -4.74 -7.14
CA PRO A 389 -17.28 -3.95 -6.02
C PRO A 389 -17.51 -2.45 -6.21
N HIS A 390 -17.65 -1.72 -5.10
CA HIS A 390 -17.71 -0.26 -5.13
C HIS A 390 -16.32 0.37 -5.10
N ILE A 391 -15.45 -0.13 -4.22
CA ILE A 391 -14.10 0.34 -4.04
C ILE A 391 -13.17 -0.86 -3.89
N GLN A 392 -11.94 -0.69 -4.38
CA GLN A 392 -10.84 -1.61 -4.13
C GLN A 392 -9.71 -0.82 -3.46
N VAL A 393 -9.26 -1.24 -2.26
CA VAL A 393 -8.19 -0.60 -1.50
C VAL A 393 -7.14 -1.64 -1.17
N HIS A 394 -6.05 -1.70 -1.91
CA HIS A 394 -4.93 -2.64 -1.74
C HIS A 394 -5.36 -4.12 -1.85
N ASP A 395 -5.66 -4.77 -0.74
CA ASP A 395 -6.11 -6.14 -0.55
C ASP A 395 -7.59 -6.24 -0.13
N GLU A 396 -8.26 -5.09 0.01
CA GLU A 396 -9.66 -4.93 0.43
C GLU A 396 -10.59 -4.70 -0.76
N LEU A 397 -11.76 -5.34 -0.73
CA LEU A 397 -12.90 -5.07 -1.62
C LEU A 397 -14.10 -4.63 -0.79
N ASP A 398 -14.62 -3.45 -1.11
CA ASP A 398 -15.83 -2.90 -0.51
C ASP A 398 -17.03 -3.15 -1.42
N ILE A 399 -18.06 -3.80 -0.91
CA ILE A 399 -19.18 -4.33 -1.69
C ILE A 399 -20.49 -4.08 -0.92
N SER A 400 -21.58 -3.77 -1.63
CA SER A 400 -22.93 -3.84 -1.04
C SER A 400 -23.38 -5.29 -0.89
N VAL A 401 -23.67 -5.71 0.35
CA VAL A 401 -23.97 -7.08 0.70
C VAL A 401 -25.46 -7.24 1.03
N ASN A 402 -26.09 -8.24 0.43
CA ASN A 402 -27.47 -8.64 0.72
C ASN A 402 -27.55 -10.16 0.86
N GLY A 403 -27.11 -10.70 2.01
CA GLY A 403 -27.15 -12.12 2.33
C GLY A 403 -26.15 -13.01 1.57
N ASN A 404 -25.24 -12.44 0.79
CA ASN A 404 -24.30 -13.18 -0.07
C ASN A 404 -22.83 -13.10 0.41
N ALA A 405 -22.59 -12.71 1.66
CA ALA A 405 -21.23 -12.51 2.19
C ALA A 405 -20.35 -13.76 2.12
N ASP A 406 -20.90 -14.92 2.50
CA ASP A 406 -20.17 -16.19 2.50
C ASP A 406 -19.73 -16.57 1.08
N LYS A 407 -20.60 -16.36 0.07
CA LYS A 407 -20.26 -16.59 -1.33
C LYS A 407 -19.14 -15.67 -1.81
N ILE A 408 -19.17 -14.38 -1.46
CA ILE A 408 -18.12 -13.42 -1.81
C ILE A 408 -16.80 -13.87 -1.20
N LYS A 409 -16.82 -14.22 0.07
CA LYS A 409 -15.64 -14.70 0.80
C LYS A 409 -15.04 -15.95 0.15
N GLU A 410 -15.88 -16.96 -0.13
CA GLU A 410 -15.45 -18.20 -0.79
C GLU A 410 -14.79 -17.92 -2.16
N ILE A 411 -15.41 -17.07 -2.99
CA ILE A 411 -14.83 -16.69 -4.28
C ILE A 411 -13.46 -16.06 -4.12
N MET A 412 -13.31 -15.13 -3.19
CA MET A 412 -12.02 -14.47 -2.95
C MET A 412 -10.97 -15.46 -2.43
N GLU A 413 -11.33 -16.33 -1.47
CA GLU A 413 -10.41 -17.31 -0.89
C GLU A 413 -9.93 -18.36 -1.91
N THR A 414 -10.78 -18.71 -2.88
CA THR A 414 -10.51 -19.73 -3.89
C THR A 414 -10.04 -19.21 -5.25
N ALA A 415 -10.03 -17.89 -5.45
CA ALA A 415 -9.65 -17.25 -6.71
C ALA A 415 -8.26 -17.69 -7.22
N VAL A 416 -7.33 -17.92 -6.31
CA VAL A 416 -5.98 -18.40 -6.61
C VAL A 416 -5.54 -19.41 -5.54
N THR A 417 -4.97 -20.53 -5.98
CA THR A 417 -4.44 -21.56 -5.08
C THR A 417 -3.00 -21.22 -4.66
N LEU A 418 -2.74 -21.21 -3.37
CA LEU A 418 -1.41 -21.12 -2.78
C LEU A 418 -1.06 -22.45 -2.07
N GLU A 419 0.21 -22.63 -1.68
CA GLU A 419 0.67 -23.75 -0.82
C GLU A 419 0.07 -23.71 0.60
N ILE A 420 -0.55 -22.61 0.96
CA ILE A 420 -1.25 -22.39 2.22
C ILE A 420 -2.63 -21.77 1.93
N PRO A 421 -3.63 -21.98 2.79
CA PRO A 421 -4.96 -21.42 2.56
C PRO A 421 -4.94 -19.91 2.45
N ASN A 422 -5.73 -19.34 1.54
CA ASN A 422 -6.10 -17.94 1.60
C ASN A 422 -7.19 -17.76 2.66
N LYS A 423 -7.20 -16.59 3.28
CA LYS A 423 -8.24 -16.21 4.22
C LYS A 423 -8.70 -14.79 3.92
N VAL A 424 -10.00 -14.56 3.99
CA VAL A 424 -10.62 -13.26 3.85
C VAL A 424 -11.36 -12.93 5.14
N ASP A 425 -11.00 -11.82 5.75
CA ASP A 425 -11.71 -11.24 6.88
C ASP A 425 -12.88 -10.42 6.35
N TYR A 426 -14.06 -10.60 6.96
CA TYR A 426 -15.29 -9.92 6.59
C TYR A 426 -15.82 -9.10 7.75
N GLU A 427 -16.06 -7.84 7.51
CA GLU A 427 -16.76 -6.94 8.41
C GLU A 427 -17.90 -6.26 7.69
N SER A 428 -19.00 -5.95 8.39
CA SER A 428 -20.13 -5.27 7.79
C SER A 428 -20.76 -4.22 8.71
N GLY A 429 -21.40 -3.25 8.08
CA GLY A 429 -22.07 -2.18 8.80
C GLY A 429 -23.00 -1.36 7.92
N PRO A 430 -23.67 -0.34 8.47
CA PRO A 430 -24.55 0.55 7.72
C PRO A 430 -23.81 1.49 6.74
N ASN A 431 -22.51 1.65 6.90
CA ASN A 431 -21.67 2.47 6.05
C ASN A 431 -20.19 2.08 6.23
N TRP A 432 -19.30 2.58 5.38
CA TRP A 432 -17.86 2.26 5.44
C TRP A 432 -17.18 2.70 6.74
N GLY A 433 -17.64 3.78 7.37
CA GLY A 433 -17.04 4.30 8.61
C GLY A 433 -17.39 3.50 9.87
N SER A 434 -18.40 2.63 9.80
CA SER A 434 -18.78 1.75 10.90
C SER A 434 -17.96 0.46 10.99
N ILE A 435 -17.11 0.21 10.02
CA ILE A 435 -16.19 -0.93 9.95
C ILE A 435 -14.87 -0.55 10.65
N LYS A 436 -14.33 -1.44 11.47
CA LYS A 436 -13.16 -1.17 12.34
C LYS A 436 -11.82 -1.26 11.64
#